data_4290436393f355ecdd2fb2f0600cf29b
#
_entry.id   4290436393f355ecdd2fb2f0600cf29b
#
_cell.length_a   1.000
_cell.length_b   1.000
_cell.length_c   1.000
_cell.angle_alpha   90.00
_cell.angle_beta   90.00
_cell.angle_gamma   90.00
#
_symmetry.space_group_name_H-M   'P 1'
#
loop_
_entity.id
_entity.type
_entity.pdbx_description
1 polymer ?
#
loop_
_entity_poly.entity_id
_entity_poly.type
_entity_poly.pdbx_seq_one_letter_code
_entity_poly.pdbx_strand_id
1 'polypeptide(L)'
;MGPTRRLPNRVTKAPGPMEILNMDGIIADGEPHVHITLSNFKKGAFGGHLENGCRVLYRVELTVAKLSGVPLARKLNREGTPLLQEK
;
A
#
# COMPACT_ATOMS: atom_id res chain seq x y z
N MET A 1 17.23 -12.68 -20.55
CA MET A 1 16.35 -11.55 -20.21
C MET A 1 17.14 -10.55 -19.38
N GLY A 2 17.18 -9.31 -19.81
CA GLY A 2 17.86 -8.25 -19.06
C GLY A 2 17.20 -7.99 -17.72
N PRO A 3 17.85 -7.21 -16.82
CA PRO A 3 17.24 -6.86 -15.55
C PRO A 3 15.91 -6.14 -15.78
N THR A 4 14.91 -6.52 -15.01
CA THR A 4 13.61 -5.89 -15.09
C THR A 4 13.75 -4.43 -14.67
N ARG A 5 13.47 -3.55 -15.60
CA ARG A 5 13.52 -2.12 -15.31
C ARG A 5 12.33 -1.77 -14.43
N ARG A 6 12.62 -1.31 -13.24
CA ARG A 6 11.56 -0.85 -12.36
C ARG A 6 11.05 0.50 -12.86
N LEU A 7 9.78 0.54 -13.22
CA LEU A 7 9.16 1.79 -13.58
C LEU A 7 9.02 2.68 -12.34
N PRO A 8 9.23 4.00 -12.49
CA PRO A 8 9.02 4.91 -11.37
C PRO A 8 7.56 4.85 -10.92
N ASN A 9 7.34 4.88 -9.61
CA ASN A 9 6.00 4.93 -9.05
C ASN A 9 5.34 6.24 -9.46
N ARG A 10 4.11 6.14 -9.95
CA ARG A 10 3.29 7.30 -10.25
C ARG A 10 2.33 7.53 -9.10
N VAL A 11 2.37 8.73 -8.55
CA VAL A 11 1.34 9.17 -7.61
C VAL A 11 0.22 9.80 -8.42
N THR A 12 -0.95 9.18 -8.34
CA THR A 12 -2.12 9.65 -9.05
C THR A 12 -3.13 10.18 -8.04
N LYS A 13 -3.62 11.38 -8.27
CA LYS A 13 -4.73 11.90 -7.50
C LYS A 13 -6.04 11.50 -8.17
N ALA A 14 -6.87 10.79 -7.44
CA ALA A 14 -8.20 10.46 -7.90
C ALA A 14 -9.20 11.40 -7.24
N PRO A 15 -10.09 12.03 -8.00
CA PRO A 15 -11.08 12.91 -7.40
C PRO A 15 -12.10 12.13 -6.58
N GLY A 16 -12.38 12.62 -5.39
CA GLY A 16 -13.45 12.08 -4.55
C GLY A 16 -14.83 12.59 -4.97
N PRO A 17 -15.89 12.10 -4.33
CA PRO A 17 -15.82 11.09 -3.28
C PRO A 17 -15.58 9.69 -3.82
N MET A 18 -14.94 8.86 -3.00
CA MET A 18 -14.63 7.48 -3.33
C MET A 18 -15.03 6.56 -2.19
N GLU A 19 -15.31 5.32 -2.52
CA GLU A 19 -15.59 4.29 -1.54
C GLU A 19 -14.41 3.30 -1.48
N ILE A 20 -14.01 2.94 -0.26
CA ILE A 20 -12.98 1.92 -0.05
C ILE A 20 -13.65 0.55 -0.15
N LEU A 21 -13.24 -0.24 -1.11
CA LEU A 21 -13.75 -1.60 -1.29
C LEU A 21 -12.93 -2.62 -0.53
N ASN A 22 -11.63 -2.42 -0.46
CA ASN A 22 -10.72 -3.30 0.25
C ASN A 22 -9.43 -2.56 0.57
N MET A 23 -8.83 -2.92 1.69
CA MET A 23 -7.52 -2.41 2.08
C MET A 23 -6.80 -3.51 2.83
N ASP A 24 -5.58 -3.85 2.41
CA ASP A 24 -4.74 -4.77 3.14
C ASP A 24 -3.28 -4.38 3.01
N GLY A 25 -2.48 -4.84 3.95
CA GLY A 25 -1.07 -4.53 3.94
C GLY A 25 -0.39 -4.87 5.23
N ILE A 26 0.80 -4.34 5.37
CA ILE A 26 1.63 -4.55 6.56
C ILE A 26 2.21 -3.22 7.03
N ILE A 27 2.55 -3.19 8.30
CA ILE A 27 3.40 -2.15 8.87
C ILE A 27 4.58 -2.88 9.51
N ALA A 28 5.76 -2.72 8.96
CA ALA A 28 6.96 -3.36 9.45
C ALA A 28 8.04 -2.30 9.66
N ASP A 29 8.65 -2.32 10.84
CA ASP A 29 9.68 -1.36 11.22
C ASP A 29 9.22 0.10 11.02
N GLY A 30 7.96 0.36 11.39
CA GLY A 30 7.38 1.71 11.27
C GLY A 30 6.99 2.12 9.85
N GLU A 31 7.19 1.27 8.86
CA GLU A 31 6.86 1.59 7.47
C GLU A 31 5.60 0.86 7.02
N PRO A 32 4.55 1.58 6.66
CA PRO A 32 3.35 0.97 6.08
C PRO A 32 3.57 0.65 4.61
N HIS A 33 3.03 -0.48 4.20
CA HIS A 33 2.93 -0.87 2.80
C HIS A 33 1.53 -1.43 2.60
N VAL A 34 0.65 -0.63 2.06
CA VAL A 34 -0.79 -0.90 2.02
C VAL A 34 -1.29 -0.79 0.59
N HIS A 35 -2.03 -1.82 0.17
CA HIS A 35 -2.77 -1.82 -1.08
C HIS A 35 -4.22 -1.44 -0.80
N ILE A 36 -4.79 -0.63 -1.66
CA ILE A 36 -6.16 -0.17 -1.51
C ILE A 36 -6.92 -0.35 -2.82
N THR A 37 -8.16 -0.79 -2.72
CA THR A 37 -9.08 -0.82 -3.85
C THR A 37 -10.21 0.16 -3.58
N LEU A 38 -10.45 1.02 -4.53
CA LEU A 38 -11.41 2.12 -4.44
C LEU A 38 -12.41 2.03 -5.58
N SER A 39 -13.52 2.71 -5.42
CA SER A 39 -14.45 2.94 -6.52
C SER A 39 -14.92 4.38 -6.55
N ASN A 40 -15.20 4.88 -7.74
CA ASN A 40 -15.86 6.16 -7.94
C ASN A 40 -16.78 6.09 -9.18
N PHE A 41 -17.53 7.16 -9.39
CA PHE A 41 -18.50 7.21 -10.50
C PHE A 41 -17.86 7.12 -11.88
N LYS A 42 -16.65 7.62 -12.04
CA LYS A 42 -16.03 7.74 -13.35
C LYS A 42 -15.22 6.53 -13.76
N LYS A 43 -14.56 5.88 -12.81
CA LYS A 43 -13.63 4.79 -13.10
C LYS A 43 -14.14 3.42 -12.72
N GLY A 44 -15.22 3.33 -11.96
CA GLY A 44 -15.58 2.07 -11.34
C GLY A 44 -14.55 1.70 -10.28
N ALA A 45 -14.08 0.46 -10.28
CA ALA A 45 -13.11 0.00 -9.30
C ALA A 45 -11.68 0.12 -9.85
N PHE A 46 -10.79 0.59 -9.00
CA PHE A 46 -9.36 0.66 -9.30
C PHE A 46 -8.57 0.55 -8.00
N GLY A 47 -7.29 0.23 -8.10
CA GLY A 47 -6.46 0.03 -6.92
C GLY A 47 -5.04 0.51 -7.11
N GLY A 48 -4.30 0.50 -6.01
CA GLY A 48 -2.91 0.90 -5.99
C GLY A 48 -2.35 0.89 -4.58
N HIS A 49 -1.18 1.45 -4.41
CA HIS A 49 -0.59 1.67 -3.10
C HIS A 49 -1.20 2.90 -2.44
N LEU A 50 -1.45 2.79 -1.14
CA LEU A 50 -1.88 3.95 -0.35
C LEU A 50 -0.67 4.81 -0.05
N GLU A 51 -0.74 6.07 -0.42
CA GLU A 51 0.34 7.03 -0.21
C GLU A 51 -0.08 8.09 0.81
N ASN A 52 0.92 8.80 1.33
CA ASN A 52 0.66 9.92 2.23
C ASN A 52 -0.17 11.00 1.54
N GLY A 53 -1.03 11.65 2.29
CA GLY A 53 -1.85 12.74 1.78
C GLY A 53 -3.26 12.35 1.41
N CYS A 54 -3.60 11.06 1.51
CA CYS A 54 -4.98 10.62 1.36
C CYS A 54 -5.80 11.08 2.55
N ARG A 55 -6.98 11.62 2.30
CA ARG A 55 -7.87 12.12 3.35
C ARG A 55 -9.13 11.29 3.42
N VAL A 56 -9.56 11.02 4.65
CA VAL A 56 -10.84 10.37 4.90
C VAL A 56 -11.93 11.44 4.86
N LEU A 57 -12.93 11.22 3.99
CA LEU A 57 -14.04 12.17 3.88
C LEU A 57 -15.04 12.00 5.03
N TYR A 58 -15.46 10.77 5.31
CA TYR A 58 -16.41 10.49 6.37
C TYR A 58 -15.84 9.58 7.45
N ARG A 59 -15.48 8.37 7.08
CA ARG A 59 -15.05 7.35 8.06
C ARG A 59 -14.26 6.23 7.40
N VAL A 60 -13.25 5.75 8.13
CA VAL A 60 -12.55 4.51 7.85
C VAL A 60 -12.45 3.73 9.15
N GLU A 61 -12.81 2.45 9.09
CA GLU A 61 -12.66 1.53 10.21
C GLU A 61 -11.64 0.46 9.82
N LEU A 62 -10.62 0.28 10.65
CA LEU A 62 -9.52 -0.63 10.37
C LEU A 62 -9.44 -1.71 11.44
N THR A 63 -9.09 -2.92 11.01
CA THR A 63 -8.68 -3.98 11.92
C THR A 63 -7.19 -4.19 11.73
N VAL A 64 -6.44 -4.10 12.81
CA VAL A 64 -4.98 -4.26 12.78
C VAL A 64 -4.59 -5.39 13.72
N ALA A 65 -3.84 -6.37 13.19
CA ALA A 65 -3.30 -7.45 14.00
C ALA A 65 -1.82 -7.17 14.23
N LYS A 66 -1.42 -7.22 15.51
CA LYS A 66 -0.03 -7.02 15.90
C LYS A 66 0.64 -8.36 16.12
N LEU A 67 1.75 -8.59 15.42
CA LEU A 67 2.59 -9.76 15.64
C LEU A 67 3.70 -9.41 16.64
N SER A 68 3.78 -10.17 17.72
CA SER A 68 4.78 -9.98 18.76
C SER A 68 5.90 -11.00 18.63
N GLY A 69 7.13 -10.61 18.98
CA GLY A 69 8.26 -11.51 19.01
C GLY A 69 8.93 -11.80 17.67
N VAL A 70 8.46 -11.17 16.60
CA VAL A 70 9.05 -11.34 15.28
C VAL A 70 9.39 -9.97 14.73
N PRO A 71 10.65 -9.53 14.85
CA PRO A 71 11.06 -8.24 14.30
C PRO A 71 11.21 -8.33 12.78
N LEU A 72 10.33 -7.66 12.07
CA LEU A 72 10.30 -7.68 10.61
C LEU A 72 10.55 -6.28 10.04
N ALA A 73 11.18 -6.24 8.88
CA ALA A 73 11.37 -5.04 8.11
C ALA A 73 11.32 -5.38 6.61
N ARG A 74 11.04 -4.40 5.78
CA ARG A 74 11.15 -4.57 4.34
C ARG A 74 12.57 -4.21 3.91
N LYS A 75 13.27 -5.17 3.35
CA LYS A 75 14.66 -5.02 2.90
C LYS A 75 14.78 -5.35 1.43
N LEU A 76 15.65 -4.64 0.74
CA LEU A 76 15.91 -4.90 -0.67
C LEU A 76 16.61 -6.25 -0.82
N ASN A 77 16.14 -7.05 -1.77
CA ASN A 77 16.83 -8.26 -2.19
C ASN A 77 17.91 -7.93 -3.23
N ARG A 78 18.52 -8.98 -3.83
CA ARG A 78 19.57 -8.78 -4.82
C ARG A 78 19.11 -8.01 -6.04
N GLU A 79 17.84 -8.16 -6.42
CA GLU A 79 17.26 -7.47 -7.57
C GLU A 79 16.77 -6.05 -7.23
N GLY A 80 16.92 -5.63 -6.00
CA GLY A 80 16.45 -4.32 -5.56
C GLY A 80 14.96 -4.26 -5.24
N THR A 81 14.33 -5.42 -5.04
CA THR A 81 12.92 -5.49 -4.66
C THR A 81 12.78 -5.53 -3.15
N PRO A 82 11.97 -4.66 -2.53
CA PRO A 82 11.73 -4.73 -1.10
C PRO A 82 10.91 -5.95 -0.73
N LEU A 83 11.43 -6.78 0.15
CA LEU A 83 10.75 -7.96 0.67
C LEU A 83 10.67 -7.91 2.18
N LEU A 84 9.61 -8.51 2.74
CA LEU A 84 9.45 -8.63 4.17
C LEU A 84 10.41 -9.70 4.70
N GLN A 85 11.27 -9.31 5.62
CA GLN A 85 12.32 -10.17 6.18
C GLN A 85 12.52 -9.85 7.65
N GLU A 86 13.14 -10.75 8.38
CA GLU A 86 13.60 -10.45 9.73
C GLU A 86 14.65 -9.33 9.70
N LYS A 87 14.60 -8.50 10.72
CA LYS A 87 15.59 -7.44 10.89
C LYS A 87 17.00 -7.97 11.03
#